data_44f0dc2caf2fb8a6fd972ec56f4bdb9a
#
_entry.id   44f0dc2caf2fb8a6fd972ec56f4bdb9a
#
_cell.length_a   1.000
_cell.length_b   1.000
_cell.length_c   1.000
_cell.angle_alpha   90.00
_cell.angle_beta   90.00
_cell.angle_gamma   90.00
#
_symmetry.space_group_name_H-M   'P 1'
#
loop_
_entity.id
_entity.type
_entity.pdbx_description
1 polymer ?
#
loop_
_entity_poly.entity_id
_entity_poly.type
_entity_poly.pdbx_seq_one_letter_code
_entity_poly.pdbx_strand_id
1 'polypeptide(L)'
;MNKFYLRFILNLLINVIFLKKNKYLPPICVLKLMKTYLKVTFSSEGAKPSEIINRLRSLGFKPLIGEQDLIYEWGENATTEDSIWFADKIQATLEGFKVLFQIETLND
;
A
#
# COMPACT_ATOMS: atom_id res chain seq x y z
N MET A 1 -2.03 4.82 14.63
CA MET A 1 -1.05 4.01 13.87
C MET A 1 -1.27 2.52 13.99
N ASN A 2 -1.55 2.01 15.19
CA ASN A 2 -1.82 0.57 15.36
C ASN A 2 -3.00 0.08 14.52
N LYS A 3 -4.04 0.89 14.43
CA LYS A 3 -5.22 0.56 13.66
C LYS A 3 -4.92 0.41 12.17
N PHE A 4 -4.01 1.23 11.67
CA PHE A 4 -3.55 1.21 10.31
C PHE A 4 -2.77 -0.08 9.99
N TYR A 5 -1.83 -0.46 10.86
CA TYR A 5 -1.06 -1.70 10.67
C TYR A 5 -1.93 -2.95 10.78
N LEU A 6 -2.89 -2.94 11.69
CA LEU A 6 -3.79 -4.06 11.87
C LEU A 6 -4.58 -4.33 10.58
N ARG A 7 -5.09 -3.28 9.94
CA ARG A 7 -5.81 -3.43 8.69
C ARG A 7 -4.92 -3.97 7.57
N PHE A 8 -3.70 -3.50 7.49
CA PHE A 8 -2.74 -3.95 6.49
C PHE A 8 -2.44 -5.45 6.65
N ILE A 9 -2.16 -5.88 7.87
CA ILE A 9 -1.89 -7.29 8.17
C ILE A 9 -3.12 -8.15 7.89
N LEU A 10 -4.29 -7.68 8.23
CA LEU A 10 -5.53 -8.41 8.01
C LEU A 10 -5.76 -8.68 6.52
N ASN A 11 -5.54 -7.69 5.68
CA ASN A 11 -5.67 -7.86 4.24
C ASN A 11 -4.69 -8.90 3.69
N LEU A 12 -3.46 -8.92 4.18
CA LEU A 12 -2.48 -9.91 3.77
C LEU A 12 -2.89 -11.31 4.18
N LEU A 13 -3.45 -11.48 5.39
CA LEU A 13 -3.93 -12.77 5.85
C LEU A 13 -5.09 -13.28 5.00
N ILE A 14 -6.02 -12.41 4.65
CA ILE A 14 -7.15 -12.77 3.79
C ILE A 14 -6.64 -13.25 2.44
N ASN A 15 -5.67 -12.56 1.86
CA ASN A 15 -5.08 -12.95 0.58
C ASN A 15 -4.40 -14.31 0.64
N VAL A 16 -3.69 -14.59 1.73
CA VAL A 16 -3.04 -15.89 1.92
C VAL A 16 -4.08 -17.01 2.00
N ILE A 17 -5.16 -16.80 2.74
CA ILE A 17 -6.25 -17.77 2.86
C ILE A 17 -6.89 -18.03 1.49
N PHE A 18 -7.15 -16.97 0.74
CA PHE A 18 -7.73 -17.08 -0.59
C PHE A 18 -6.84 -17.88 -1.52
N LEU A 19 -5.52 -17.62 -1.53
CA LEU A 19 -4.58 -18.34 -2.35
C LEU A 19 -4.54 -19.83 -2.01
N LYS A 20 -4.63 -20.19 -0.72
CA LYS A 20 -4.69 -21.58 -0.31
C LYS A 20 -5.93 -22.28 -0.83
N LYS A 21 -7.08 -21.61 -0.84
CA LYS A 21 -8.31 -22.16 -1.36
C LYS A 21 -8.25 -22.39 -2.87
N ASN A 22 -7.46 -21.59 -3.56
CA ASN A 22 -7.39 -21.61 -5.00
C ASN A 22 -6.18 -22.35 -5.54
N LYS A 23 -5.52 -23.17 -4.73
CA LYS A 23 -4.30 -23.88 -5.13
C LYS A 23 -4.50 -24.82 -6.32
N TYR A 24 -5.72 -25.24 -6.60
CA TYR A 24 -6.05 -26.12 -7.71
C TYR A 24 -6.48 -25.40 -8.98
N LEU A 25 -6.54 -24.07 -8.93
CA LEU A 25 -6.89 -23.27 -10.13
C LEU A 25 -5.74 -23.27 -11.12
N PRO A 26 -6.04 -23.12 -12.42
CA PRO A 26 -4.98 -23.00 -13.42
C PRO A 26 -4.02 -21.88 -13.09
N PRO A 27 -2.74 -22.02 -13.44
CA PRO A 27 -1.74 -20.98 -13.12
C PRO A 27 -2.12 -19.59 -13.61
N ILE A 28 -2.81 -19.50 -14.72
CA ILE A 28 -3.25 -18.23 -15.29
C ILE A 28 -4.17 -17.47 -14.35
N CYS A 29 -4.95 -18.19 -13.54
CA CYS A 29 -5.87 -17.56 -12.57
C CYS A 29 -5.14 -17.08 -11.31
N VAL A 30 -3.89 -17.48 -11.12
CA VAL A 30 -3.08 -17.15 -9.95
C VAL A 30 -2.22 -15.91 -10.18
N LEU A 31 -2.14 -15.43 -11.40
CA LEU A 31 -1.38 -14.24 -11.76
C LEU A 31 -2.12 -12.99 -11.25
N LYS A 32 -2.11 -12.85 -9.95
CA LYS A 32 -2.69 -11.67 -9.30
C LYS A 32 -1.58 -10.72 -8.94
N LEU A 33 -1.69 -9.50 -9.44
CA LEU A 33 -0.73 -8.46 -9.11
C LEU A 33 -1.13 -7.82 -7.80
N MET A 34 -0.19 -7.73 -6.91
CA MET A 34 -0.38 -7.06 -5.64
C MET A 34 -0.37 -5.56 -5.86
N LYS A 35 -1.27 -4.85 -5.20
CA LYS A 35 -1.37 -3.40 -5.28
C LYS A 35 -1.46 -2.82 -3.88
N THR A 36 -0.75 -1.73 -3.66
CA THR A 36 -0.80 -1.00 -2.40
C THR A 36 -1.46 0.35 -2.65
N TYR A 37 -2.56 0.58 -1.95
CA TYR A 37 -3.30 1.84 -2.01
C TYR A 37 -2.93 2.70 -0.82
N LEU A 38 -2.78 3.98 -1.07
CA LEU A 38 -2.42 4.95 -0.05
C LEU A 38 -3.43 6.08 -0.03
N LYS A 39 -3.92 6.39 1.15
CA LYS A 39 -4.79 7.54 1.39
C LYS A 39 -4.07 8.47 2.36
N VAL A 40 -4.03 9.76 2.01
CA VAL A 40 -3.25 10.74 2.76
C VAL A 40 -4.16 11.85 3.25
N THR A 41 -3.97 12.27 4.49
CA THR A 41 -4.68 13.41 5.05
C THR A 41 -3.64 14.46 5.44
N PHE A 42 -3.73 15.61 4.82
CA PHE A 42 -2.79 16.70 5.04
C PHE A 42 -3.19 17.57 6.22
N SER A 43 -2.20 18.21 6.83
CA SER A 43 -2.40 19.15 7.91
C SER A 43 -2.01 20.55 7.45
N SER A 44 -2.79 21.55 7.86
CA SER A 44 -2.46 22.94 7.56
C SER A 44 -1.16 23.39 8.21
N GLU A 45 -0.70 22.68 9.24
CA GLU A 45 0.55 22.99 9.94
C GLU A 45 1.71 22.12 9.47
N GLY A 46 1.47 21.24 8.51
CA GLY A 46 2.49 20.34 7.99
C GLY A 46 3.07 20.81 6.68
N ALA A 47 3.78 19.92 6.00
CA ALA A 47 4.36 20.19 4.70
C ALA A 47 3.28 20.38 3.65
N LYS A 48 3.64 21.04 2.56
CA LYS A 48 2.70 21.28 1.45
C LYS A 48 2.30 19.97 0.80
N PRO A 49 1.03 19.82 0.42
CA PRO A 49 0.58 18.60 -0.28
C PRO A 49 1.44 18.25 -1.48
N SER A 50 1.85 19.23 -2.28
CA SER A 50 2.69 18.97 -3.45
C SER A 50 4.03 18.36 -3.07
N GLU A 51 4.62 18.77 -1.99
CA GLU A 51 5.89 18.21 -1.51
C GLU A 51 5.72 16.75 -1.08
N ILE A 52 4.65 16.46 -0.35
CA ILE A 52 4.37 15.10 0.12
C ILE A 52 4.10 14.18 -1.07
N ILE A 53 3.29 14.63 -2.01
CA ILE A 53 2.98 13.84 -3.21
C ILE A 53 4.25 13.57 -4.03
N ASN A 54 5.12 14.56 -4.17
CA ASN A 54 6.37 14.38 -4.93
C ASN A 54 7.28 13.34 -4.25
N ARG A 55 7.33 13.32 -2.93
CA ARG A 55 8.12 12.33 -2.20
C ARG A 55 7.55 10.93 -2.39
N LEU A 56 6.24 10.81 -2.37
CA LEU A 56 5.59 9.51 -2.60
C LEU A 56 5.77 9.04 -4.04
N ARG A 57 5.73 9.95 -4.99
CA ARG A 57 6.02 9.60 -6.39
C ARG A 57 7.43 9.08 -6.57
N SER A 58 8.38 9.63 -5.84
CA SER A 58 9.76 9.15 -5.91
C SER A 58 9.91 7.72 -5.39
N LEU A 59 8.97 7.25 -4.59
CA LEU A 59 8.92 5.86 -4.15
C LEU A 59 8.27 4.94 -5.18
N GLY A 60 7.65 5.51 -6.21
CA GLY A 60 6.97 4.73 -7.25
C GLY A 60 5.45 4.80 -7.23
N PHE A 61 4.86 5.60 -6.34
CA PHE A 61 3.42 5.77 -6.31
C PHE A 61 2.93 6.57 -7.52
N LYS A 62 1.73 6.24 -7.97
CA LYS A 62 1.03 6.95 -9.03
C LYS A 62 -0.26 7.55 -8.49
N PRO A 63 -0.66 8.74 -8.93
CA PRO A 63 -1.94 9.32 -8.54
C PRO A 63 -3.10 8.45 -8.99
N LEU A 64 -4.15 8.41 -8.17
CA LEU A 64 -5.35 7.63 -8.44
C LEU A 64 -6.56 8.51 -8.19
N ILE A 65 -7.58 8.40 -9.04
CA ILE A 65 -8.85 9.09 -8.84
C ILE A 65 -9.80 8.13 -8.14
N GLY A 66 -10.42 8.57 -7.03
CA GLY A 66 -11.33 7.74 -6.25
C GLY A 66 -11.15 7.95 -4.76
N GLU A 67 -11.52 6.96 -3.98
CA GLU A 67 -11.41 7.03 -2.52
C GLU A 67 -9.97 7.03 -2.04
N GLN A 68 -9.10 6.36 -2.76
CA GLN A 68 -7.67 6.31 -2.44
C GLN A 68 -6.96 7.33 -3.28
N ASP A 69 -5.89 7.90 -2.76
CA ASP A 69 -5.17 8.99 -3.41
C ASP A 69 -4.06 8.52 -4.34
N LEU A 70 -3.38 7.43 -3.95
CA LEU A 70 -2.21 6.95 -4.66
C LEU A 70 -2.21 5.43 -4.72
N ILE A 71 -1.55 4.88 -5.73
CA ILE A 71 -1.42 3.44 -5.92
C ILE A 71 0.03 3.09 -6.25
N TYR A 72 0.47 1.97 -5.70
CA TYR A 72 1.74 1.33 -6.06
C TYR A 72 1.45 -0.05 -6.59
N GLU A 73 1.86 -0.32 -7.82
CA GLU A 73 1.67 -1.61 -8.46
C GLU A 73 2.93 -2.45 -8.31
N TRP A 74 2.78 -3.59 -7.65
CA TRP A 74 3.89 -4.51 -7.43
C TRP A 74 4.09 -5.41 -8.64
N GLY A 75 5.31 -5.93 -8.78
CA GLY A 75 5.58 -6.95 -9.78
C GLY A 75 5.07 -8.32 -9.32
N GLU A 76 5.25 -9.30 -10.19
CA GLU A 76 4.75 -10.66 -9.97
C GLU A 76 5.39 -11.37 -8.79
N ASN A 77 6.59 -10.98 -8.40
CA ASN A 77 7.37 -11.67 -7.37
C ASN A 77 7.32 -10.99 -6.01
N ALA A 78 6.37 -10.08 -5.81
CA ALA A 78 6.27 -9.38 -4.55
C ALA A 78 5.79 -10.32 -3.43
N THR A 79 6.39 -10.20 -2.27
CA THR A 79 6.07 -11.02 -1.11
C THR A 79 5.40 -10.18 -0.03
N THR A 80 4.85 -10.86 0.98
CA THR A 80 4.30 -10.21 2.16
C THR A 80 5.36 -9.36 2.87
N GLU A 81 6.57 -9.89 2.94
CA GLU A 81 7.67 -9.17 3.60
C GLU A 81 8.04 -7.89 2.85
N ASP A 82 7.98 -7.91 1.52
CA ASP A 82 8.20 -6.73 0.70
C ASP A 82 7.19 -5.64 1.03
N SER A 83 5.93 -6.02 1.21
CA SER A 83 4.86 -5.08 1.54
C SER A 83 5.07 -4.43 2.90
N ILE A 84 5.51 -5.20 3.88
CA ILE A 84 5.78 -4.70 5.22
C ILE A 84 6.97 -3.76 5.20
N TRP A 85 8.02 -4.13 4.50
CA TRP A 85 9.18 -3.28 4.33
C TRP A 85 8.81 -1.95 3.68
N PHE A 86 7.93 -2.00 2.68
CA PHE A 86 7.48 -0.80 1.99
C PHE A 86 6.65 0.11 2.90
N ALA A 87 5.81 -0.48 3.75
CA ALA A 87 5.04 0.30 4.73
C ALA A 87 5.97 1.06 5.67
N ASP A 88 7.03 0.41 6.15
CA ASP A 88 8.02 1.06 6.99
C ASP A 88 8.74 2.18 6.25
N LYS A 89 9.03 1.98 4.99
CA LYS A 89 9.68 2.99 4.15
C LYS A 89 8.78 4.20 3.93
N ILE A 90 7.48 3.98 3.74
CA ILE A 90 6.52 5.06 3.62
C ILE A 90 6.47 5.88 4.90
N GLN A 91 6.42 5.21 6.04
CA GLN A 91 6.40 5.89 7.31
C GLN A 91 7.66 6.74 7.51
N ALA A 92 8.82 6.20 7.21
CA ALA A 92 10.08 6.93 7.32
C ALA A 92 10.11 8.15 6.39
N THR A 93 9.56 8.00 5.18
CA THR A 93 9.52 9.08 4.18
C THR A 93 8.62 10.23 4.64
N LEU A 94 7.51 9.91 5.31
CA LEU A 94 6.54 10.90 5.75
C LEU A 94 6.77 11.40 7.18
N GLU A 95 7.78 10.87 7.85
CA GLU A 95 8.08 11.28 9.22
C GLU A 95 8.44 12.77 9.28
N GLY A 96 7.85 13.47 10.25
CA GLY A 96 8.10 14.89 10.45
C GLY A 96 7.28 15.84 9.59
N PHE A 97 6.50 15.33 8.65
CA PHE A 97 5.69 16.18 7.76
C PHE A 97 4.28 16.44 8.28
N LYS A 98 3.93 15.90 9.44
CA LYS A 98 2.61 16.08 10.06
C LYS A 98 1.48 15.68 9.12
N VAL A 99 1.60 14.52 8.53
CA VAL A 99 0.61 13.96 7.62
C VAL A 99 0.13 12.62 8.18
N LEU A 100 -1.17 12.39 8.05
CA LEU A 100 -1.75 11.09 8.40
C LEU A 100 -1.93 10.29 7.12
N PHE A 101 -1.71 8.99 7.19
CA PHE A 101 -1.89 8.14 6.03
C PHE A 101 -2.48 6.79 6.42
N GLN A 102 -3.16 6.20 5.47
CA GLN A 102 -3.68 4.84 5.57
C GLN A 102 -3.18 4.06 4.37
N ILE A 103 -2.78 2.83 4.61
CA ILE A 103 -2.25 1.97 3.56
C ILE A 103 -3.04 0.66 3.54
N GLU A 104 -3.30 0.18 2.34
CA GLU A 104 -4.02 -1.08 2.15
C GLU A 104 -3.38 -1.81 0.99
N THR A 105 -2.93 -3.02 1.23
CA THR A 105 -2.33 -3.86 0.20
C THR A 105 -3.29 -4.98 -0.14
N LEU A 106 -3.65 -5.05 -1.41
CA LEU A 106 -4.60 -6.05 -1.93
C LEU A 106 -3.94 -6.85 -3.03
N ASN A 107 -4.35 -8.08 -3.12
CA ASN A 107 -3.92 -9.01 -4.15
C ASN A 107 -5.12 -9.28 -5.07
N ASP A 108 -5.20 -8.52 -6.13
CA ASP A 108 -6.34 -8.59 -7.08
C ASP A 108 -6.25 -9.79 -7.99
#